data_15637df14e18a475a94d64bb1d550881
#
_entry.id   15637df14e18a475a94d64bb1d550881
#
_cell.length_a   1.000
_cell.length_b   1.000
_cell.length_c   1.000
_cell.angle_alpha   90.00
_cell.angle_beta   90.00
_cell.angle_gamma   90.00
#
_symmetry.space_group_name_H-M   'P 1'
#
loop_
_entity.id
_entity.type
_entity.pdbx_description
1 polymer ?
#
loop_
_entity_poly.entity_id
_entity_poly.type
_entity_poly.pdbx_seq_one_letter_code
_entity_poly.pdbx_strand_id
1 'polypeptide(L)'
;MADVIRPTDDEARALARGLMETARFAALGVLLEGGQPLVTRVAFGLDPDGCPVSLVSDLAQHTGALRQHPACSLLVGEPGSKGDALTHPRLSLLAEAAFVPRSDPAHEALAEAYLHHQPKAKLYLQFADFSFVRFRITAAHLNGGFGKAFRLAAADLLPGS
;
A
#
# COMPACT_ATOMS: atom_id res chain seq x y z
N MET A 1 17.77 -10.44 24.18
CA MET A 1 16.33 -10.64 23.91
C MET A 1 16.19 -11.54 22.69
N ALA A 2 15.36 -12.55 22.78
CA ALA A 2 15.12 -13.44 21.64
C ALA A 2 14.47 -12.63 20.49
N ASP A 3 14.92 -12.89 19.26
CA ASP A 3 14.32 -12.28 18.09
C ASP A 3 12.97 -12.97 17.84
N VAL A 4 11.89 -12.18 17.94
CA VAL A 4 10.53 -12.65 17.70
C VAL A 4 10.15 -12.66 16.22
N ILE A 5 11.02 -12.12 15.36
CA ILE A 5 10.80 -12.09 13.91
C ILE A 5 11.28 -13.40 13.32
N ARG A 6 10.40 -14.09 12.63
CA ARG A 6 10.70 -15.38 11.98
C ARG A 6 11.31 -15.16 10.60
N PRO A 7 12.13 -16.13 10.12
CA PRO A 7 12.53 -16.15 8.71
C PRO A 7 11.31 -16.23 7.80
N THR A 8 11.37 -15.53 6.66
CA THR A 8 10.31 -15.56 5.66
C THR A 8 10.21 -16.93 5.02
N ASP A 9 9.00 -17.41 4.81
CA ASP A 9 8.69 -18.65 4.12
C ASP A 9 7.59 -18.44 3.08
N ASP A 10 7.26 -19.49 2.33
CA ASP A 10 6.26 -19.38 1.26
C ASP A 10 4.85 -19.11 1.80
N GLU A 11 4.53 -19.61 2.98
CA GLU A 11 3.25 -19.33 3.63
C GLU A 11 3.13 -17.85 3.99
N ALA A 12 4.19 -17.25 4.54
CA ALA A 12 4.23 -15.83 4.86
C ALA A 12 4.12 -14.96 3.60
N ARG A 13 4.82 -15.32 2.52
CA ARG A 13 4.72 -14.62 1.24
C ARG A 13 3.32 -14.67 0.67
N ALA A 14 2.69 -15.86 0.68
CA ALA A 14 1.32 -16.03 0.19
C ALA A 14 0.32 -15.21 1.00
N LEU A 15 0.46 -15.19 2.32
CA LEU A 15 -0.40 -14.40 3.20
C LEU A 15 -0.25 -12.91 2.91
N ALA A 16 0.98 -12.42 2.80
CA ALA A 16 1.24 -11.00 2.52
C ALA A 16 0.66 -10.57 1.16
N ARG A 17 0.86 -11.37 0.11
CA ARG A 17 0.30 -11.11 -1.21
C ARG A 17 -1.23 -11.11 -1.18
N GLY A 18 -1.83 -12.06 -0.47
CA GLY A 18 -3.28 -12.12 -0.30
C GLY A 18 -3.84 -10.87 0.38
N LEU A 19 -3.16 -10.35 1.40
CA LEU A 19 -3.56 -9.12 2.05
C LEU A 19 -3.52 -7.92 1.09
N MET A 20 -2.51 -7.85 0.22
CA MET A 20 -2.42 -6.80 -0.79
C MET A 20 -3.53 -6.92 -1.85
N GLU A 21 -3.78 -8.13 -2.34
CA GLU A 21 -4.77 -8.37 -3.38
C GLU A 21 -6.21 -8.10 -2.92
N THR A 22 -6.51 -8.37 -1.65
CA THR A 22 -7.85 -8.18 -1.11
C THR A 22 -8.10 -6.79 -0.55
N ALA A 23 -7.05 -6.01 -0.26
CA ALA A 23 -7.20 -4.69 0.29
C ALA A 23 -7.90 -3.73 -0.69
N ARG A 24 -8.83 -2.93 -0.18
CA ARG A 24 -9.52 -1.88 -0.95
C ARG A 24 -9.18 -0.49 -0.44
N PHE A 25 -8.60 -0.40 0.73
CA PHE A 25 -8.10 0.83 1.32
C PHE A 25 -6.91 0.50 2.22
N ALA A 26 -6.16 1.54 2.55
CA ALA A 26 -5.01 1.43 3.45
C ALA A 26 -4.94 2.65 4.37
N ALA A 27 -4.30 2.48 5.51
CA ALA A 27 -3.82 3.61 6.29
C ALA A 27 -2.47 4.01 5.71
N LEU A 28 -2.37 5.26 5.29
CA LEU A 28 -1.15 5.84 4.69
C LEU A 28 -0.47 6.74 5.71
N GLY A 29 0.77 6.41 6.06
CA GLY A 29 1.64 7.24 6.89
C GLY A 29 2.56 8.07 6.02
N VAL A 30 2.55 9.39 6.22
CA VAL A 30 3.38 10.36 5.50
C VAL A 30 4.11 11.25 6.48
N LEU A 31 5.11 11.98 6.00
CA LEU A 31 5.87 12.96 6.79
C LEU A 31 5.47 14.36 6.36
N LEU A 32 4.97 15.14 7.29
CA LEU A 32 4.73 16.56 7.10
C LEU A 32 6.03 17.35 7.20
N GLU A 33 6.00 18.61 6.83
CA GLU A 33 7.10 19.54 7.04
C GLU A 33 7.49 19.51 8.53
N GLY A 34 8.82 19.45 8.81
CA GLY A 34 9.31 19.31 10.18
C GLY A 34 9.36 17.89 10.70
N GLY A 35 8.93 16.90 9.89
CA GLY A 35 9.06 15.48 10.24
C GLY A 35 7.90 14.91 11.05
N GLN A 36 6.82 15.67 11.26
CA GLN A 36 5.63 15.15 11.97
C GLN A 36 4.94 14.08 11.13
N PRO A 37 4.79 12.83 11.63
CA PRO A 37 4.01 11.82 10.93
C PRO A 37 2.52 12.17 10.91
N LEU A 38 1.89 11.90 9.77
CA LEU A 38 0.43 11.99 9.60
C LEU A 38 -0.07 10.68 9.02
N VAL A 39 -1.15 10.13 9.57
CA VAL A 39 -1.79 8.92 9.06
C VAL A 39 -3.17 9.27 8.53
N THR A 40 -3.44 8.90 7.27
CA THR A 40 -4.72 9.13 6.61
C THR A 40 -5.19 7.85 5.93
N ARG A 41 -6.46 7.80 5.53
CA ARG A 41 -7.00 6.67 4.78
C ARG A 41 -7.00 7.01 3.29
N VAL A 42 -6.53 6.07 2.48
CA VAL A 42 -6.55 6.17 1.01
C VAL A 42 -7.14 4.91 0.40
N ALA A 43 -7.66 5.03 -0.81
CA ALA A 43 -8.04 3.86 -1.59
C ALA A 43 -6.78 3.09 -1.99
N PHE A 44 -6.90 1.78 -2.11
CA PHE A 44 -5.77 0.90 -2.40
C PHE A 44 -6.10 0.01 -3.58
N GLY A 45 -5.19 -0.07 -4.52
CA GLY A 45 -5.26 -0.97 -5.66
C GLY A 45 -3.86 -1.41 -6.05
N LEU A 46 -3.78 -2.21 -7.10
CA LEU A 46 -2.51 -2.71 -7.64
C LEU A 46 -2.40 -2.33 -9.11
N ASP A 47 -1.19 -2.04 -9.55
CA ASP A 47 -0.90 -1.87 -10.98
C ASP A 47 -0.75 -3.25 -11.66
N PRO A 48 -0.54 -3.29 -13.00
CA PRO A 48 -0.38 -4.57 -13.70
C PRO A 48 0.77 -5.45 -13.18
N ASP A 49 1.79 -4.84 -12.57
CA ASP A 49 2.94 -5.56 -12.04
C ASP A 49 2.77 -5.96 -10.56
N GLY A 50 1.62 -5.64 -9.96
CA GLY A 50 1.34 -5.94 -8.55
C GLY A 50 1.85 -4.90 -7.57
N CYS A 51 2.32 -3.75 -8.05
CA CYS A 51 2.76 -2.65 -7.19
C CYS A 51 1.56 -1.88 -6.63
N PRO A 52 1.55 -1.55 -5.34
CA PRO A 52 0.46 -0.75 -4.76
C PRO A 52 0.34 0.62 -5.41
N VAL A 53 -0.90 1.04 -5.65
CA VAL A 53 -1.22 2.35 -6.21
C VAL A 53 -2.44 2.93 -5.52
N SER A 54 -2.54 4.25 -5.53
CA SER A 54 -3.71 4.98 -5.05
C SER A 54 -4.01 6.14 -5.99
N LEU A 55 -5.27 6.49 -6.11
CA LEU A 55 -5.70 7.69 -6.79
C LEU A 55 -6.02 8.73 -5.73
N VAL A 56 -5.27 9.81 -5.69
CA VAL A 56 -5.32 10.80 -4.61
C VAL A 56 -5.66 12.18 -5.14
N SER A 57 -6.37 12.96 -4.32
CA SER A 57 -6.65 14.36 -4.64
C SER A 57 -5.40 15.20 -4.44
N ASP A 58 -5.11 16.09 -5.40
CA ASP A 58 -4.00 17.04 -5.27
C ASP A 58 -4.24 18.05 -4.13
N LEU A 59 -5.49 18.19 -3.67
CA LEU A 59 -5.84 19.05 -2.56
C LEU A 59 -5.65 18.40 -1.20
N ALA A 60 -5.44 17.09 -1.16
CA ALA A 60 -5.24 16.36 0.09
C ALA A 60 -3.86 16.64 0.69
N GLN A 61 -3.83 16.75 2.02
CA GLN A 61 -2.59 17.04 2.75
C GLN A 61 -1.52 15.96 2.53
N HIS A 62 -1.92 14.69 2.50
CA HIS A 62 -1.00 13.59 2.25
C HIS A 62 -0.37 13.66 0.85
N THR A 63 -1.06 14.19 -0.15
CA THR A 63 -0.52 14.33 -1.50
C THR A 63 0.64 15.32 -1.52
N GLY A 64 0.47 16.49 -0.92
CA GLY A 64 1.55 17.48 -0.80
C GLY A 64 2.75 16.93 -0.03
N ALA A 65 2.48 16.20 1.06
CA ALA A 65 3.53 15.58 1.86
C ALA A 65 4.35 14.58 1.03
N LEU A 66 3.69 13.71 0.25
CA LEU A 66 4.38 12.73 -0.59
C LEU A 66 5.21 13.37 -1.69
N ARG A 67 4.79 14.51 -2.24
CA ARG A 67 5.57 15.22 -3.26
C ARG A 67 6.87 15.79 -2.69
N GLN A 68 6.86 16.21 -1.43
CA GLN A 68 8.06 16.73 -0.76
C GLN A 68 8.92 15.63 -0.15
N HIS A 69 8.29 14.63 0.45
CA HIS A 69 8.95 13.51 1.13
C HIS A 69 8.33 12.20 0.66
N PRO A 70 8.91 11.54 -0.34
CA PRO A 70 8.33 10.33 -0.92
C PRO A 70 8.34 9.11 0.03
N ALA A 71 9.16 9.12 1.08
CA ALA A 71 9.17 8.04 2.07
C ALA A 71 7.81 7.97 2.79
N CYS A 72 7.21 6.78 2.80
CA CYS A 72 5.89 6.58 3.38
C CYS A 72 5.70 5.13 3.79
N SER A 73 4.57 4.86 4.46
CA SER A 73 4.18 3.51 4.83
C SER A 73 2.69 3.32 4.64
N LEU A 74 2.29 2.09 4.36
CA LEU A 74 0.89 1.71 4.19
C LEU A 74 0.60 0.52 5.10
N LEU A 75 -0.56 0.54 5.76
CA LEU A 75 -1.05 -0.59 6.53
C LEU A 75 -2.28 -1.16 5.84
N VAL A 76 -2.24 -2.44 5.50
CA VAL A 76 -3.36 -3.21 4.94
C VAL A 76 -3.66 -4.42 5.81
N GLY A 77 -4.88 -4.96 5.70
CA GLY A 77 -5.33 -6.08 6.51
C GLY A 77 -6.25 -5.62 7.63
N GLU A 78 -7.53 -5.40 7.29
CA GLU A 78 -8.54 -5.06 8.28
C GLU A 78 -8.85 -6.26 9.17
N PRO A 79 -9.00 -6.06 10.49
CA PRO A 79 -9.42 -7.15 11.36
C PRO A 79 -10.85 -7.57 11.06
N GLY A 80 -11.11 -8.88 11.19
CA GLY A 80 -12.46 -9.39 11.15
C GLY A 80 -13.23 -9.06 12.44
N SER A 81 -14.50 -9.46 12.49
CA SER A 81 -15.40 -9.16 13.63
C SER A 81 -15.18 -10.07 14.85
N LYS A 82 -14.44 -11.17 14.68
CA LYS A 82 -14.26 -12.17 15.75
C LYS A 82 -12.92 -12.01 16.44
N GLY A 83 -12.96 -12.08 17.77
CA GLY A 83 -11.75 -12.08 18.59
C GLY A 83 -11.07 -10.73 18.71
N ASP A 84 -9.83 -10.77 19.14
CA ASP A 84 -9.00 -9.58 19.31
C ASP A 84 -8.45 -9.13 17.95
N ALA A 85 -8.59 -7.84 17.66
CA ALA A 85 -8.07 -7.27 16.40
C ALA A 85 -6.58 -7.54 16.19
N LEU A 86 -5.81 -7.64 17.27
CA LEU A 86 -4.36 -7.88 17.18
C LEU A 86 -4.00 -9.32 16.82
N THR A 87 -4.95 -10.23 16.76
CA THR A 87 -4.74 -11.59 16.31
C THR A 87 -4.99 -11.77 14.82
N HIS A 88 -5.56 -10.77 14.15
CA HIS A 88 -5.83 -10.82 12.71
C HIS A 88 -4.61 -10.38 11.89
N PRO A 89 -4.38 -11.01 10.72
CA PRO A 89 -3.22 -10.68 9.89
C PRO A 89 -3.25 -9.23 9.40
N ARG A 90 -2.06 -8.63 9.36
CA ARG A 90 -1.87 -7.27 8.82
C ARG A 90 -0.47 -7.11 8.25
N LEU A 91 -0.33 -6.19 7.31
CA LEU A 91 0.90 -5.98 6.58
C LEU A 91 1.22 -4.49 6.54
N SER A 92 2.41 -4.14 7.03
CA SER A 92 2.97 -2.78 6.89
C SER A 92 3.93 -2.78 5.73
N LEU A 93 3.66 -1.92 4.74
CA LEU A 93 4.51 -1.73 3.57
C LEU A 93 5.33 -0.47 3.74
N LEU A 94 6.64 -0.59 3.72
CA LEU A 94 7.55 0.56 3.67
C LEU A 94 7.80 0.87 2.21
N ALA A 95 7.63 2.13 1.81
CA ALA A 95 7.63 2.46 0.39
C ALA A 95 8.16 3.87 0.12
N GLU A 96 8.41 4.12 -1.16
CA GLU A 96 8.65 5.46 -1.69
C GLU A 96 7.60 5.76 -2.74
N ALA A 97 6.94 6.91 -2.61
CA ALA A 97 5.90 7.35 -3.53
C ALA A 97 6.50 7.86 -4.84
N ALA A 98 5.87 7.48 -5.95
CA ALA A 98 6.20 7.99 -7.28
C ALA A 98 4.89 8.33 -8.00
N PHE A 99 4.70 9.60 -8.33
CA PHE A 99 3.51 10.04 -9.06
C PHE A 99 3.59 9.65 -10.52
N VAL A 100 2.46 9.23 -11.09
CA VAL A 100 2.36 8.85 -12.50
C VAL A 100 1.49 9.90 -13.21
N PRO A 101 2.11 10.84 -13.95
CA PRO A 101 1.35 11.87 -14.64
C PRO A 101 0.51 11.29 -15.79
N ARG A 102 -0.54 12.01 -16.18
CA ARG A 102 -1.43 11.58 -17.27
C ARG A 102 -0.70 11.43 -18.61
N SER A 103 0.40 12.14 -18.78
CA SER A 103 1.25 12.06 -19.97
C SER A 103 2.15 10.83 -20.01
N ASP A 104 2.25 10.09 -18.88
CA ASP A 104 3.06 8.88 -18.84
C ASP A 104 2.42 7.78 -19.69
N PRO A 105 3.18 7.10 -20.57
CA PRO A 105 2.63 6.01 -21.35
C PRO A 105 2.02 4.87 -20.55
N ALA A 106 2.44 4.69 -19.29
CA ALA A 106 1.92 3.67 -18.39
C ALA A 106 0.55 4.04 -17.77
N HIS A 107 0.11 5.29 -17.88
CA HIS A 107 -1.09 5.78 -17.20
C HIS A 107 -2.34 5.02 -17.59
N GLU A 108 -2.54 4.73 -18.87
CA GLU A 108 -3.75 4.04 -19.36
C GLU A 108 -3.87 2.62 -18.78
N ALA A 109 -2.79 1.83 -18.85
CA ALA A 109 -2.78 0.48 -18.30
C ALA A 109 -2.92 0.49 -16.78
N LEU A 110 -2.33 1.48 -16.12
CA LEU A 110 -2.46 1.67 -14.67
C LEU A 110 -3.90 1.98 -14.29
N ALA A 111 -4.55 2.90 -15.01
CA ALA A 111 -5.95 3.26 -14.76
C ALA A 111 -6.88 2.07 -14.94
N GLU A 112 -6.67 1.27 -15.98
CA GLU A 112 -7.46 0.06 -16.24
C GLU A 112 -7.31 -0.95 -15.11
N ALA A 113 -6.07 -1.25 -14.70
CA ALA A 113 -5.81 -2.17 -13.59
C ALA A 113 -6.40 -1.66 -12.27
N TYR A 114 -6.26 -0.37 -11.99
CA TYR A 114 -6.81 0.24 -10.78
C TYR A 114 -8.32 0.13 -10.70
N LEU A 115 -9.02 0.32 -11.83
CA LEU A 115 -10.48 0.24 -11.86
C LEU A 115 -11.02 -1.17 -11.56
N HIS A 116 -10.23 -2.22 -11.75
CA HIS A 116 -10.61 -3.57 -11.30
C HIS A 116 -10.72 -3.63 -9.78
N HIS A 117 -9.85 -2.94 -9.06
CA HIS A 117 -9.89 -2.89 -7.60
C HIS A 117 -10.86 -1.83 -7.08
N GLN A 118 -11.03 -0.74 -7.83
CA GLN A 118 -11.79 0.44 -7.42
C GLN A 118 -12.76 0.88 -8.52
N PRO A 119 -13.83 0.10 -8.80
CA PRO A 119 -14.75 0.45 -9.89
C PRO A 119 -15.40 1.82 -9.75
N LYS A 120 -15.63 2.27 -8.51
CA LYS A 120 -16.22 3.58 -8.22
C LYS A 120 -15.28 4.75 -8.53
N ALA A 121 -13.99 4.49 -8.72
CA ALA A 121 -13.01 5.52 -9.03
C ALA A 121 -13.14 6.07 -10.45
N LYS A 122 -13.92 5.45 -11.31
CA LYS A 122 -14.15 5.90 -12.69
C LYS A 122 -14.54 7.38 -12.76
N LEU A 123 -15.35 7.84 -11.82
CA LEU A 123 -15.75 9.24 -11.73
C LEU A 123 -14.55 10.15 -11.43
N TYR A 124 -13.71 9.74 -10.49
CA TYR A 124 -12.57 10.56 -10.03
C TYR A 124 -11.43 10.62 -11.06
N LEU A 125 -11.31 9.60 -11.91
CA LEU A 125 -10.29 9.57 -12.96
C LEU A 125 -10.43 10.72 -13.97
N GLN A 126 -11.62 11.30 -14.08
CA GLN A 126 -11.90 12.40 -15.00
C GLN A 126 -11.48 13.75 -14.42
N PHE A 127 -11.25 13.84 -13.11
CA PHE A 127 -10.93 15.11 -12.46
C PHE A 127 -9.44 15.42 -12.59
N ALA A 128 -9.16 16.67 -13.04
CA ALA A 128 -7.79 17.11 -13.26
C ALA A 128 -6.96 17.20 -11.96
N ASP A 129 -7.62 17.32 -10.82
CA ASP A 129 -7.00 17.43 -9.50
C ASP A 129 -6.81 16.09 -8.79
N PHE A 130 -6.96 14.97 -9.52
CA PHE A 130 -6.63 13.63 -9.01
C PHE A 130 -5.42 13.07 -9.75
N SER A 131 -4.51 12.49 -9.00
CA SER A 131 -3.26 11.93 -9.51
C SER A 131 -3.08 10.51 -9.02
N PHE A 132 -2.50 9.65 -9.88
CA PHE A 132 -2.03 8.34 -9.43
C PHE A 132 -0.69 8.47 -8.71
N VAL A 133 -0.57 7.76 -7.60
CA VAL A 133 0.70 7.55 -6.92
C VAL A 133 0.95 6.05 -6.83
N ARG A 134 2.14 5.65 -7.28
CA ARG A 134 2.64 4.29 -7.17
C ARG A 134 3.55 4.22 -5.95
N PHE A 135 3.40 3.18 -5.14
CA PHE A 135 4.19 2.98 -3.93
C PHE A 135 5.24 1.90 -4.17
N ARG A 136 6.46 2.32 -4.45
CA ARG A 136 7.56 1.37 -4.65
C ARG A 136 7.96 0.79 -3.29
N ILE A 137 7.69 -0.48 -3.07
CA ILE A 137 7.95 -1.15 -1.79
C ILE A 137 9.46 -1.34 -1.62
N THR A 138 9.98 -0.97 -0.46
CA THR A 138 11.37 -1.19 -0.07
C THR A 138 11.51 -2.34 0.91
N ALA A 139 10.52 -2.54 1.78
CA ALA A 139 10.46 -3.63 2.74
C ALA A 139 9.04 -3.78 3.25
N ALA A 140 8.75 -4.87 3.94
CA ALA A 140 7.46 -5.06 4.58
C ALA A 140 7.59 -5.79 5.90
N HIS A 141 6.65 -5.52 6.80
CA HIS A 141 6.52 -6.22 8.08
C HIS A 141 5.14 -6.89 8.11
N LEU A 142 5.15 -8.22 8.11
CA LEU A 142 3.93 -9.02 8.20
C LEU A 142 3.74 -9.47 9.64
N ASN A 143 2.53 -9.26 10.15
CA ASN A 143 2.09 -9.92 11.36
C ASN A 143 0.94 -10.87 10.98
N GLY A 144 1.20 -12.17 11.02
CA GLY A 144 0.25 -13.20 10.60
C GLY A 144 -0.70 -13.66 11.70
N GLY A 145 -0.66 -12.98 12.83
CA GLY A 145 -1.39 -13.33 14.05
C GLY A 145 -0.43 -13.49 15.21
N PHE A 146 -0.91 -14.01 16.32
CA PHE A 146 -0.13 -14.13 17.54
C PHE A 146 1.16 -14.95 17.32
N GLY A 147 2.30 -14.35 17.61
CA GLY A 147 3.60 -15.00 17.51
C GLY A 147 4.11 -15.24 16.09
N LYS A 148 3.49 -14.64 15.06
CA LYS A 148 3.85 -14.85 13.64
C LYS A 148 4.25 -13.53 12.97
N ALA A 149 5.40 -12.97 13.40
CA ALA A 149 5.96 -11.76 12.83
C ALA A 149 7.06 -12.11 11.82
N PHE A 150 7.00 -11.49 10.64
CA PHE A 150 7.96 -11.72 9.55
C PHE A 150 8.41 -10.38 8.96
N ARG A 151 9.66 -10.34 8.50
CA ARG A 151 10.17 -9.24 7.69
C ARG A 151 10.35 -9.75 6.26
N LEU A 152 9.79 -9.02 5.29
CA LEU A 152 9.81 -9.41 3.88
C LEU A 152 10.57 -8.36 3.06
N ALA A 153 11.25 -8.85 2.02
CA ALA A 153 11.85 -7.99 1.00
C ALA A 153 10.79 -7.64 -0.06
N ALA A 154 11.07 -6.61 -0.84
CA ALA A 154 10.16 -6.20 -1.92
C ALA A 154 9.87 -7.36 -2.89
N ALA A 155 10.88 -8.16 -3.24
CA ALA A 155 10.73 -9.29 -4.15
C ALA A 155 9.76 -10.36 -3.63
N ASP A 156 9.61 -10.50 -2.32
CA ASP A 156 8.68 -11.47 -1.72
C ASP A 156 7.21 -11.13 -2.02
N LEU A 157 6.92 -9.89 -2.36
CA LEU A 157 5.56 -9.37 -2.53
C LEU A 157 5.13 -9.27 -3.99
N LEU A 158 6.06 -9.40 -4.93
CA LEU A 158 5.77 -9.30 -6.35
C LEU A 158 5.30 -10.65 -6.92
N PRO A 159 4.31 -10.66 -7.85
CA PRO A 159 3.89 -11.89 -8.51
C PRO A 159 5.04 -12.52 -9.29
N GLY A 160 5.18 -13.85 -9.20
CA GLY A 160 6.19 -14.59 -9.95
C GLY A 160 7.59 -14.54 -9.38
N SER A 161 7.75 -13.96 -8.21
CA SER A 161 9.04 -13.98 -7.48
C SER A 161 9.18 -15.19 -6.58
#